data_72ec0a594b1743964271a5364d97c6ca
#
_entry.id   72ec0a594b1743964271a5364d97c6ca
#
_cell.length_a   1.000
_cell.length_b   1.000
_cell.length_c   1.000
_cell.angle_alpha   90.00
_cell.angle_beta   90.00
_cell.angle_gamma   90.00
#
_symmetry.space_group_name_H-M   'P 1'
#
loop_
_entity.id
_entity.type
_entity.pdbx_description
1 polymer ?
#
loop_
_entity_poly.entity_id
_entity_poly.type
_entity_poly.pdbx_seq_one_letter_code
_entity_poly.pdbx_strand_id
1 'polypeptide(L)'
;NLHKKREYRLRQLTKFDAIWRVLAKFSKPMPALVVIAIGATIWFFAEREGDKVMVGDAQEGVAELRPEARYNQDAKLITQKFALGVDMINVIAEGGPFACTESPKAMALIDRFAWHMSNVEGVQQVITLPQIAKVIYAGYNEGNVRWRTIPRDSNLLRQSLQAIESDSGLIDSPECKAMPVQIFTTDHRATTIDRVVKAVEEFRVANKSYDVNFRVNRDKAMEAAAANGEEYRTDQANLRLATGNVGVMAAINDKVRAVEHMMLYLLYAAVFVMCLLSFRSPLAAACITLPLVLVTELGHTLMVELGIGMKVNTLTVVALGVGIGVDYAIYIYARMAESMQAGRSLTEAYFGALKTTGIAIFYTALTLAAGVATWIWSDLKFQADMGVMLTFMFIVNMIAAMIFLPALCRWLLRPRESH
;
A
#
# COMPACT_ATOMS: atom_id res chain seq x y z
N ASN A 1 40.99 -0.45 -39.45
CA ASN A 1 40.04 -0.73 -38.32
C ASN A 1 38.69 -0.01 -38.40
N LEU A 2 38.61 1.17 -39.02
CA LEU A 2 37.35 1.94 -39.19
C LEU A 2 36.39 1.27 -40.18
N HIS A 3 36.88 0.67 -41.25
CA HIS A 3 36.06 -0.06 -42.24
C HIS A 3 35.40 -1.31 -41.63
N LYS A 4 36.12 -2.11 -40.85
CA LYS A 4 35.57 -3.27 -40.14
C LYS A 4 34.52 -2.89 -39.09
N LYS A 5 34.72 -1.78 -38.37
CA LYS A 5 33.72 -1.23 -37.44
C LYS A 5 32.46 -0.74 -38.17
N ARG A 6 32.59 -0.14 -39.36
CA ARG A 6 31.45 0.30 -40.17
C ARG A 6 30.66 -0.86 -40.76
N GLU A 7 31.34 -1.90 -41.26
CA GLU A 7 30.69 -3.12 -41.74
C GLU A 7 30.01 -3.89 -40.63
N TYR A 8 30.61 -3.98 -39.45
CA TYR A 8 30.00 -4.62 -38.28
C TYR A 8 28.74 -3.86 -37.83
N ARG A 9 28.76 -2.52 -37.78
CA ARG A 9 27.56 -1.70 -37.53
C ARG A 9 26.48 -1.91 -38.60
N LEU A 10 26.86 -1.95 -39.86
CA LEU A 10 25.90 -2.20 -40.94
C LEU A 10 25.28 -3.58 -40.87
N ARG A 11 26.04 -4.62 -40.53
CA ARG A 11 25.51 -5.97 -40.31
C ARG A 11 24.62 -6.10 -39.08
N GLN A 12 24.87 -5.37 -38.00
CA GLN A 12 23.97 -5.34 -36.85
C GLN A 12 22.66 -4.62 -37.17
N LEU A 13 22.72 -3.52 -37.90
CA LEU A 13 21.54 -2.76 -38.33
C LEU A 13 20.61 -3.60 -39.25
N THR A 14 21.18 -4.48 -40.08
CA THR A 14 20.39 -5.35 -40.98
C THR A 14 19.73 -6.54 -40.28
N LYS A 15 20.27 -7.02 -39.16
CA LYS A 15 19.69 -8.17 -38.43
C LYS A 15 18.29 -7.86 -37.87
N PHE A 16 18.04 -6.62 -37.42
CA PHE A 16 16.76 -6.21 -36.86
C PHE A 16 15.80 -5.59 -37.90
N ASP A 17 16.23 -5.42 -39.16
CA ASP A 17 15.41 -4.76 -40.20
C ASP A 17 14.08 -5.48 -40.43
N ALA A 18 14.03 -6.81 -40.34
CA ALA A 18 12.81 -7.56 -40.48
C ALA A 18 11.81 -7.27 -39.34
N ILE A 19 12.30 -7.21 -38.10
CA ILE A 19 11.49 -6.92 -36.91
C ILE A 19 10.99 -5.45 -37.01
N TRP A 20 11.89 -4.52 -37.34
CA TRP A 20 11.51 -3.10 -37.47
C TRP A 20 10.48 -2.85 -38.57
N ARG A 21 10.53 -3.59 -39.67
CA ARG A 21 9.50 -3.53 -40.74
C ARG A 21 8.14 -4.04 -40.25
N VAL A 22 8.13 -5.07 -39.41
CA VAL A 22 6.88 -5.56 -38.81
C VAL A 22 6.32 -4.52 -37.84
N LEU A 23 7.15 -3.98 -36.94
CA LEU A 23 6.72 -2.95 -36.00
C LEU A 23 6.25 -1.67 -36.71
N ALA A 24 6.91 -1.29 -37.82
CA ALA A 24 6.49 -0.14 -38.62
C ALA A 24 5.08 -0.26 -39.20
N LYS A 25 4.54 -1.49 -39.33
CA LYS A 25 3.15 -1.69 -39.77
C LYS A 25 2.13 -1.16 -38.78
N PHE A 26 2.46 -1.08 -37.47
CA PHE A 26 1.56 -0.55 -36.44
C PHE A 26 1.32 0.95 -36.55
N SER A 27 2.10 1.67 -37.35
CA SER A 27 1.83 3.08 -37.72
C SER A 27 0.83 3.23 -38.88
N LYS A 28 0.39 2.13 -39.53
CA LYS A 28 -0.64 2.15 -40.56
C LYS A 28 -2.05 2.18 -39.96
N PRO A 29 -3.08 2.75 -40.62
CA PRO A 29 -4.38 3.01 -40.01
C PRO A 29 -5.08 1.76 -39.48
N MET A 30 -5.16 0.68 -40.25
CA MET A 30 -5.87 -0.54 -39.84
C MET A 30 -5.11 -1.28 -38.69
N PRO A 31 -3.83 -1.61 -38.78
CA PRO A 31 -3.08 -2.19 -37.66
C PRO A 31 -3.07 -1.31 -36.42
N ALA A 32 -2.98 0.00 -36.57
CA ALA A 32 -3.04 0.93 -35.44
C ALA A 32 -4.38 0.85 -34.68
N LEU A 33 -5.49 0.79 -35.41
CA LEU A 33 -6.83 0.63 -34.81
C LEU A 33 -6.96 -0.69 -34.05
N VAL A 34 -6.45 -1.79 -34.61
CA VAL A 34 -6.43 -3.09 -33.93
C VAL A 34 -5.60 -3.03 -32.64
N VAL A 35 -4.42 -2.41 -32.67
CA VAL A 35 -3.56 -2.25 -31.49
C VAL A 35 -4.28 -1.43 -30.42
N ILE A 36 -4.92 -0.32 -30.79
CA ILE A 36 -5.66 0.51 -29.82
C ILE A 36 -6.85 -0.26 -29.24
N ALA A 37 -7.60 -1.00 -30.06
CA ALA A 37 -8.72 -1.82 -29.61
C ALA A 37 -8.26 -2.92 -28.63
N ILE A 38 -7.18 -3.62 -28.95
CA ILE A 38 -6.56 -4.61 -28.05
C ILE A 38 -6.10 -3.94 -26.77
N GLY A 39 -5.43 -2.78 -26.85
CA GLY A 39 -4.99 -2.04 -25.68
C GLY A 39 -6.12 -1.59 -24.79
N ALA A 40 -7.22 -1.09 -25.36
CA ALA A 40 -8.40 -0.71 -24.60
C ALA A 40 -9.07 -1.92 -23.91
N THR A 41 -9.10 -3.07 -24.60
CA THR A 41 -9.61 -4.32 -24.02
C THR A 41 -8.72 -4.79 -22.86
N ILE A 42 -7.41 -4.80 -23.05
CA ILE A 42 -6.44 -5.16 -22.00
C ILE A 42 -6.59 -4.20 -20.81
N TRP A 43 -6.68 -2.90 -21.07
CA TRP A 43 -6.84 -1.90 -20.02
C TRP A 43 -8.11 -2.13 -19.21
N PHE A 44 -9.26 -2.37 -19.87
CA PHE A 44 -10.53 -2.64 -19.21
C PHE A 44 -10.47 -3.86 -18.26
N PHE A 45 -9.84 -4.96 -18.70
CA PHE A 45 -9.66 -6.13 -17.85
C PHE A 45 -8.61 -5.90 -16.76
N ALA A 46 -7.52 -5.20 -17.06
CA ALA A 46 -6.47 -4.91 -16.12
C ALA A 46 -6.94 -3.99 -14.99
N GLU A 47 -7.72 -2.96 -15.29
CA GLU A 47 -8.34 -2.08 -14.31
C GLU A 47 -9.24 -2.87 -13.35
N ARG A 48 -10.11 -3.73 -13.91
CA ARG A 48 -11.02 -4.55 -13.10
C ARG A 48 -10.30 -5.55 -12.19
N GLU A 49 -9.21 -6.14 -12.64
CA GLU A 49 -8.40 -7.05 -11.81
C GLU A 49 -7.48 -6.25 -10.88
N GLY A 50 -6.94 -5.12 -11.31
CA GLY A 50 -6.09 -4.23 -10.53
C GLY A 50 -6.79 -3.67 -9.30
N ASP A 51 -8.08 -3.36 -9.38
CA ASP A 51 -8.90 -2.90 -8.24
C ASP A 51 -8.96 -3.91 -7.06
N LYS A 52 -8.58 -5.17 -7.31
CA LYS A 52 -8.52 -6.21 -6.28
C LYS A 52 -7.21 -6.22 -5.50
N VAL A 53 -6.26 -5.34 -5.80
CA VAL A 53 -4.99 -5.26 -5.06
C VAL A 53 -5.26 -4.96 -3.60
N MET A 54 -4.78 -5.84 -2.74
CA MET A 54 -4.87 -5.63 -1.28
C MET A 54 -3.84 -4.60 -0.84
N VAL A 55 -4.27 -3.60 -0.10
CA VAL A 55 -3.38 -2.62 0.51
C VAL A 55 -2.87 -3.17 1.84
N GLY A 56 -1.57 -3.42 1.95
CA GLY A 56 -0.90 -4.02 3.09
C GLY A 56 -0.29 -5.39 2.77
N ASP A 57 -0.02 -6.16 3.80
CA ASP A 57 0.58 -7.48 3.66
C ASP A 57 -0.46 -8.54 3.25
N ALA A 58 -0.15 -9.26 2.18
CA ALA A 58 -0.99 -10.35 1.70
C ALA A 58 -0.65 -11.70 2.36
N GLN A 59 0.52 -11.81 3.00
CA GLN A 59 1.05 -13.06 3.54
C GLN A 59 1.19 -13.03 5.07
N GLU A 60 1.25 -14.22 5.68
CA GLU A 60 1.55 -14.41 7.09
C GLU A 60 3.05 -14.26 7.36
N GLY A 61 3.42 -13.88 8.56
CA GLY A 61 4.81 -13.73 9.00
C GLY A 61 5.43 -12.40 8.57
N VAL A 62 6.70 -12.19 8.86
CA VAL A 62 7.41 -10.96 8.46
C VAL A 62 7.47 -10.90 6.93
N ALA A 63 6.78 -9.92 6.38
CA ALA A 63 6.55 -9.78 4.95
C ALA A 63 7.83 -9.48 4.14
N GLU A 64 8.87 -8.99 4.82
CA GLU A 64 10.19 -8.78 4.24
C GLU A 64 10.97 -10.07 4.02
N LEU A 65 10.58 -11.17 4.70
CA LEU A 65 11.25 -12.46 4.62
C LEU A 65 10.43 -13.44 3.77
N ARG A 66 11.12 -14.45 3.23
CA ARG A 66 10.43 -15.55 2.55
C ARG A 66 9.58 -16.36 3.54
N PRO A 67 8.45 -16.95 3.12
CA PRO A 67 7.63 -17.80 4.00
C PRO A 67 8.42 -18.97 4.61
N GLU A 68 9.41 -19.49 3.90
CA GLU A 68 10.28 -20.60 4.30
C GLU A 68 11.40 -20.16 5.25
N ALA A 69 11.59 -18.85 5.48
CA ALA A 69 12.59 -18.36 6.40
C ALA A 69 12.33 -18.88 7.82
N ARG A 70 13.40 -19.28 8.52
CA ARG A 70 13.32 -19.88 9.85
C ARG A 70 12.48 -19.04 10.80
N TYR A 71 12.65 -17.73 10.78
CA TYR A 71 11.87 -16.81 11.63
C TYR A 71 10.36 -16.95 11.40
N ASN A 72 9.91 -17.01 10.14
CA ASN A 72 8.49 -17.14 9.80
C ASN A 72 7.95 -18.52 10.20
N GLN A 73 8.76 -19.58 10.07
CA GLN A 73 8.39 -20.92 10.51
C GLN A 73 8.26 -20.98 12.04
N ASP A 74 9.23 -20.43 12.77
CA ASP A 74 9.23 -20.41 14.23
C ASP A 74 8.05 -19.54 14.76
N ALA A 75 7.80 -18.35 14.17
CA ALA A 75 6.67 -17.50 14.51
C ALA A 75 5.33 -18.22 14.29
N LYS A 76 5.17 -18.91 13.16
CA LYS A 76 3.99 -19.71 12.86
C LYS A 76 3.79 -20.84 13.87
N LEU A 77 4.85 -21.52 14.27
CA LEU A 77 4.80 -22.58 15.28
C LEU A 77 4.36 -22.03 16.65
N ILE A 78 4.92 -20.86 17.04
CA ILE A 78 4.55 -20.19 18.29
C ILE A 78 3.07 -19.83 18.27
N THR A 79 2.60 -19.17 17.22
CA THR A 79 1.18 -18.75 17.09
C THR A 79 0.21 -19.94 17.11
N GLN A 80 0.63 -21.10 16.56
CA GLN A 80 -0.19 -22.31 16.55
C GLN A 80 -0.21 -23.07 17.89
N LYS A 81 0.87 -23.00 18.66
CA LYS A 81 1.04 -23.78 19.90
C LYS A 81 0.71 -23.00 21.17
N PHE A 82 0.79 -21.68 21.12
CA PHE A 82 0.55 -20.81 22.25
C PHE A 82 -0.65 -19.88 21.96
N ALA A 83 -1.39 -19.52 23.00
CA ALA A 83 -2.53 -18.61 22.89
C ALA A 83 -2.12 -17.14 22.72
N LEU A 84 -0.84 -16.83 22.72
CA LEU A 84 -0.28 -15.50 22.50
C LEU A 84 0.38 -15.46 21.12
N GLY A 85 -0.20 -14.72 20.19
CA GLY A 85 0.41 -14.40 18.92
C GLY A 85 1.57 -13.42 19.07
N VAL A 86 2.39 -13.33 18.03
CA VAL A 86 3.48 -12.32 17.94
C VAL A 86 2.98 -10.98 17.41
N ASP A 87 1.79 -10.96 16.84
CA ASP A 87 1.17 -9.80 16.21
C ASP A 87 0.19 -9.15 17.17
N MET A 88 0.42 -7.87 17.47
CA MET A 88 -0.34 -7.15 18.48
C MET A 88 -0.80 -5.77 17.97
N ILE A 89 -2.09 -5.49 18.20
CA ILE A 89 -2.69 -4.17 18.05
C ILE A 89 -3.03 -3.65 19.45
N ASN A 90 -2.57 -2.46 19.77
CA ASN A 90 -2.97 -1.76 20.98
C ASN A 90 -4.06 -0.74 20.67
N VAL A 91 -5.19 -0.87 21.31
CA VAL A 91 -6.22 0.15 21.36
C VAL A 91 -6.10 0.85 22.71
N ILE A 92 -5.88 2.15 22.69
CA ILE A 92 -5.76 2.94 23.92
C ILE A 92 -7.15 3.41 24.34
N ALA A 93 -7.57 2.97 25.52
CA ALA A 93 -8.76 3.51 26.17
C ALA A 93 -8.35 4.73 27.00
N GLU A 94 -8.63 5.93 26.47
CA GLU A 94 -8.42 7.18 27.19
C GLU A 94 -9.62 7.49 28.07
N GLY A 95 -9.41 7.59 29.37
CA GLY A 95 -10.42 7.96 30.34
C GLY A 95 -10.12 9.29 31.02
N GLY A 96 -10.99 9.69 31.94
CA GLY A 96 -10.71 10.79 32.85
C GLY A 96 -9.56 10.45 33.83
N PRO A 97 -9.01 11.44 34.55
CA PRO A 97 -8.05 11.18 35.61
C PRO A 97 -8.60 10.14 36.60
N PHE A 98 -7.77 9.17 36.96
CA PHE A 98 -8.13 8.07 37.87
C PHE A 98 -9.26 7.15 37.38
N ALA A 99 -9.54 7.13 36.07
CA ALA A 99 -10.64 6.33 35.52
C ALA A 99 -10.53 4.84 35.87
N CYS A 100 -9.34 4.27 35.95
CA CYS A 100 -9.14 2.86 36.29
C CYS A 100 -9.50 2.55 37.77
N THR A 101 -9.34 3.50 38.68
CA THR A 101 -9.56 3.30 40.12
C THR A 101 -10.89 3.88 40.61
N GLU A 102 -11.36 4.95 39.97
CA GLU A 102 -12.56 5.67 40.41
C GLU A 102 -13.80 5.39 39.56
N SER A 103 -13.63 4.81 38.37
CA SER A 103 -14.77 4.56 37.46
C SER A 103 -15.00 3.08 37.12
N PRO A 104 -15.76 2.34 37.92
CA PRO A 104 -16.19 0.98 37.55
C PRO A 104 -16.94 0.93 36.22
N LYS A 105 -17.60 2.02 35.82
CA LYS A 105 -18.31 2.09 34.53
C LYS A 105 -17.36 2.17 33.33
N ALA A 106 -16.27 2.99 33.43
CA ALA A 106 -15.26 3.03 32.39
C ALA A 106 -14.58 1.66 32.23
N MET A 107 -14.25 1.01 33.36
CA MET A 107 -13.71 -0.35 33.38
C MET A 107 -14.69 -1.36 32.75
N ALA A 108 -15.98 -1.24 33.02
CA ALA A 108 -17.00 -2.09 32.39
C ALA A 108 -17.15 -1.86 30.88
N LEU A 109 -16.94 -0.63 30.40
CA LEU A 109 -16.92 -0.33 28.98
C LEU A 109 -15.73 -1.00 28.28
N ILE A 110 -14.54 -0.90 28.88
CA ILE A 110 -13.32 -1.54 28.36
C ILE A 110 -13.48 -3.06 28.37
N ASP A 111 -14.10 -3.62 29.39
CA ASP A 111 -14.37 -5.06 29.47
C ASP A 111 -15.35 -5.55 28.39
N ARG A 112 -16.40 -4.78 28.12
CA ARG A 112 -17.33 -5.06 27.02
C ARG A 112 -16.62 -4.95 25.66
N PHE A 113 -15.73 -3.97 25.50
CA PHE A 113 -14.91 -3.83 24.30
C PHE A 113 -14.00 -5.05 24.12
N ALA A 114 -13.33 -5.48 25.20
CA ALA A 114 -12.48 -6.67 25.15
C ALA A 114 -13.26 -7.93 24.76
N TRP A 115 -14.48 -8.08 25.29
CA TRP A 115 -15.35 -9.20 24.92
C TRP A 115 -15.79 -9.12 23.46
N HIS A 116 -16.15 -7.92 22.97
CA HIS A 116 -16.47 -7.70 21.56
C HIS A 116 -15.31 -8.11 20.66
N MET A 117 -14.11 -7.63 20.96
CA MET A 117 -12.92 -7.94 20.19
C MET A 117 -12.53 -9.43 20.24
N SER A 118 -12.73 -10.11 21.36
CA SER A 118 -12.45 -11.54 21.49
C SER A 118 -13.33 -12.42 20.59
N ASN A 119 -14.45 -11.90 20.07
CA ASN A 119 -15.34 -12.59 19.15
C ASN A 119 -15.08 -12.23 17.67
N VAL A 120 -14.08 -11.39 17.39
CA VAL A 120 -13.70 -11.03 16.02
C VAL A 120 -12.80 -12.12 15.45
N GLU A 121 -13.14 -12.60 14.26
CA GLU A 121 -12.32 -13.59 13.55
C GLU A 121 -10.92 -13.05 13.25
N GLY A 122 -9.89 -13.81 13.60
CA GLY A 122 -8.49 -13.40 13.50
C GLY A 122 -7.93 -12.78 14.78
N VAL A 123 -8.75 -12.58 15.81
CA VAL A 123 -8.30 -12.23 17.17
C VAL A 123 -8.10 -13.51 17.96
N GLN A 124 -6.89 -13.67 18.49
CA GLN A 124 -6.49 -14.84 19.26
C GLN A 124 -6.71 -14.63 20.77
N GLN A 125 -6.32 -13.47 21.27
CA GLN A 125 -6.47 -13.11 22.68
C GLN A 125 -6.58 -11.59 22.83
N VAL A 126 -7.26 -11.17 23.88
CA VAL A 126 -7.33 -9.76 24.29
C VAL A 126 -6.93 -9.68 25.75
N ILE A 127 -5.98 -8.79 26.07
CA ILE A 127 -5.53 -8.54 27.45
C ILE A 127 -5.87 -7.11 27.83
N THR A 128 -6.52 -6.94 28.97
CA THR A 128 -6.97 -5.64 29.46
C THR A 128 -6.86 -5.54 30.98
N LEU A 129 -6.74 -4.32 31.46
CA LEU A 129 -6.71 -4.03 32.90
C LEU A 129 -7.97 -4.57 33.65
N PRO A 130 -9.22 -4.39 33.13
CA PRO A 130 -10.41 -4.97 33.74
C PRO A 130 -10.36 -6.50 33.93
N GLN A 131 -9.78 -7.22 32.97
CA GLN A 131 -9.67 -8.69 33.09
C GLN A 131 -8.77 -9.09 34.24
N ILE A 132 -7.65 -8.38 34.42
CA ILE A 132 -6.72 -8.64 35.52
C ILE A 132 -7.33 -8.24 36.86
N ALA A 133 -8.01 -7.08 36.93
CA ALA A 133 -8.74 -6.66 38.12
C ALA A 133 -9.75 -7.71 38.59
N LYS A 134 -10.51 -8.32 37.66
CA LYS A 134 -11.42 -9.40 37.97
C LYS A 134 -10.75 -10.65 38.59
N VAL A 135 -9.57 -11.00 38.05
CA VAL A 135 -8.81 -12.16 38.57
C VAL A 135 -8.29 -11.88 39.96
N ILE A 136 -7.73 -10.69 40.21
CA ILE A 136 -7.22 -10.29 41.54
C ILE A 136 -8.37 -10.18 42.55
N TYR A 137 -9.52 -9.61 42.15
CA TYR A 137 -10.68 -9.50 43.02
C TYR A 137 -11.24 -10.87 43.40
N ALA A 138 -11.28 -11.81 42.47
CA ALA A 138 -11.63 -13.20 42.79
C ALA A 138 -10.61 -13.86 43.76
N GLY A 139 -9.31 -13.57 43.55
CA GLY A 139 -8.24 -14.04 44.44
C GLY A 139 -8.40 -13.58 45.90
N TYR A 140 -8.78 -12.33 46.10
CA TYR A 140 -9.11 -11.84 47.47
C TYR A 140 -10.32 -12.49 48.09
N ASN A 141 -11.15 -13.18 47.29
CA ASN A 141 -12.34 -13.91 47.72
C ASN A 141 -12.13 -15.42 47.51
N GLU A 142 -10.99 -15.96 47.94
CA GLU A 142 -10.65 -17.40 47.94
C GLU A 142 -10.66 -18.03 46.54
N GLY A 143 -10.52 -17.25 45.49
CA GLY A 143 -10.56 -17.73 44.10
C GLY A 143 -11.96 -18.10 43.60
N ASN A 144 -13.02 -17.76 44.32
CA ASN A 144 -14.37 -18.09 43.96
C ASN A 144 -14.80 -17.35 42.68
N VAL A 145 -15.21 -18.10 41.67
CA VAL A 145 -15.58 -17.59 40.32
C VAL A 145 -16.74 -16.58 40.39
N ARG A 146 -17.61 -16.64 41.38
CA ARG A 146 -18.70 -15.65 41.57
C ARG A 146 -18.18 -14.23 41.77
N TRP A 147 -16.94 -14.07 42.28
CA TRP A 147 -16.29 -12.79 42.48
C TRP A 147 -15.39 -12.36 41.28
N ARG A 148 -15.38 -13.13 40.22
CA ARG A 148 -14.66 -12.76 38.97
C ARG A 148 -15.44 -11.69 38.19
N THR A 149 -15.69 -10.56 38.84
CA THR A 149 -16.44 -9.42 38.33
C THR A 149 -15.68 -8.14 38.61
N ILE A 150 -16.01 -7.06 37.89
CA ILE A 150 -15.46 -5.74 38.19
C ILE A 150 -16.12 -5.23 39.48
N PRO A 151 -15.34 -4.87 40.52
CA PRO A 151 -15.90 -4.27 41.74
C PRO A 151 -16.68 -3.01 41.40
N ARG A 152 -17.85 -2.86 41.97
CA ARG A 152 -18.70 -1.67 41.79
C ARG A 152 -18.30 -0.52 42.72
N ASP A 153 -17.65 -0.84 43.83
CA ASP A 153 -17.09 0.12 44.77
C ASP A 153 -15.69 0.53 44.33
N SER A 154 -15.40 1.84 44.31
CA SER A 154 -14.13 2.39 43.83
C SER A 154 -12.95 2.02 44.77
N ASN A 155 -13.18 1.82 46.07
CA ASN A 155 -12.11 1.44 46.99
C ASN A 155 -11.69 -0.01 46.74
N LEU A 156 -12.65 -0.91 46.51
CA LEU A 156 -12.39 -2.31 46.15
C LEU A 156 -11.74 -2.42 44.80
N LEU A 157 -12.13 -1.58 43.83
CA LEU A 157 -11.49 -1.49 42.53
C LEU A 157 -10.04 -1.06 42.66
N ARG A 158 -9.78 0.01 43.41
CA ARG A 158 -8.42 0.52 43.69
C ARG A 158 -7.57 -0.59 44.35
N GLN A 159 -8.10 -1.27 45.35
CA GLN A 159 -7.40 -2.38 46.02
C GLN A 159 -7.05 -3.51 45.02
N SER A 160 -7.96 -3.85 44.12
CA SER A 160 -7.72 -4.87 43.09
C SER A 160 -6.60 -4.50 42.12
N LEU A 161 -6.28 -3.20 41.96
CA LEU A 161 -5.29 -2.71 41.05
C LEU A 161 -3.92 -2.41 41.71
N GLN A 162 -3.86 -2.28 43.02
CA GLN A 162 -2.59 -1.97 43.75
C GLN A 162 -1.45 -2.93 43.43
N ALA A 163 -1.74 -4.20 43.16
CA ALA A 163 -0.73 -5.20 42.79
C ALA A 163 -0.15 -5.00 41.39
N ILE A 164 -0.78 -4.14 40.56
CA ILE A 164 -0.46 -3.96 39.15
C ILE A 164 0.28 -2.62 38.91
N GLU A 165 0.13 -1.66 39.84
CA GLU A 165 0.55 -0.25 39.65
C GLU A 165 2.05 -0.07 39.38
N SER A 166 2.89 -1.03 39.70
CA SER A 166 4.35 -0.82 39.68
C SER A 166 5.02 -1.30 38.38
N ASP A 167 4.41 -2.14 37.54
CA ASP A 167 5.20 -2.82 36.49
C ASP A 167 4.42 -3.30 35.23
N SER A 168 3.18 -2.89 35.06
CA SER A 168 2.42 -3.39 33.93
C SER A 168 2.28 -2.32 32.84
N GLY A 169 2.71 -2.63 31.62
CA GLY A 169 2.40 -1.83 30.44
C GLY A 169 0.90 -1.67 30.15
N LEU A 170 0.03 -1.90 31.15
CA LEU A 170 -1.43 -1.74 31.10
C LEU A 170 -1.91 -0.44 31.76
N ILE A 171 -1.01 0.32 32.38
CA ILE A 171 -1.28 1.63 32.99
C ILE A 171 -0.17 2.57 32.57
N ASP A 172 -0.52 3.72 32.01
CA ASP A 172 0.45 4.68 31.48
C ASP A 172 1.03 5.64 32.52
N SER A 173 0.31 5.85 33.62
CA SER A 173 0.66 6.82 34.65
C SER A 173 -0.07 6.56 35.97
N PRO A 174 0.39 7.14 37.08
CA PRO A 174 -0.32 7.08 38.36
C PRO A 174 -1.76 7.61 38.29
N GLU A 175 -2.03 8.51 37.34
CA GLU A 175 -3.35 9.09 37.12
C GLU A 175 -4.24 8.19 36.24
N CYS A 176 -3.70 7.14 35.62
CA CYS A 176 -4.44 6.10 34.89
C CYS A 176 -5.39 6.66 33.83
N LYS A 177 -4.88 7.64 33.05
CA LYS A 177 -5.66 8.30 31.97
C LYS A 177 -5.76 7.47 30.71
N ALA A 178 -4.76 6.61 30.47
CA ALA A 178 -4.69 5.77 29.29
C ALA A 178 -4.48 4.30 29.71
N MET A 179 -5.32 3.45 29.21
CA MET A 179 -5.31 2.01 29.46
C MET A 179 -5.23 1.26 28.14
N PRO A 180 -4.11 0.61 27.82
CA PRO A 180 -4.02 -0.16 26.59
C PRO A 180 -4.88 -1.42 26.67
N VAL A 181 -5.62 -1.66 25.59
CA VAL A 181 -6.26 -2.93 25.29
C VAL A 181 -5.37 -3.63 24.28
N GLN A 182 -4.69 -4.66 24.70
CA GLN A 182 -3.77 -5.43 23.88
C GLN A 182 -4.54 -6.55 23.17
N ILE A 183 -4.62 -6.43 21.84
CA ILE A 183 -5.33 -7.38 20.98
C ILE A 183 -4.28 -8.17 20.22
N PHE A 184 -4.16 -9.46 20.50
CA PHE A 184 -3.27 -10.37 19.79
C PHE A 184 -4.03 -11.00 18.63
N THR A 185 -3.45 -10.89 17.43
CA THR A 185 -4.02 -11.42 16.20
C THR A 185 -3.33 -12.71 15.78
N THR A 186 -4.01 -13.53 15.01
CA THR A 186 -3.45 -14.77 14.45
C THR A 186 -2.38 -14.51 13.41
N ASP A 187 -2.50 -13.38 12.72
CA ASP A 187 -1.59 -12.89 11.69
C ASP A 187 -1.76 -11.37 11.51
N HIS A 188 -0.91 -10.77 10.71
CA HIS A 188 -0.96 -9.34 10.34
C HIS A 188 -1.35 -9.12 8.88
N ARG A 189 -2.01 -10.08 8.22
CA ARG A 189 -2.51 -9.89 6.86
C ARG A 189 -3.46 -8.69 6.80
N ALA A 190 -3.43 -8.00 5.68
CA ALA A 190 -4.27 -6.83 5.44
C ALA A 190 -5.74 -7.10 5.74
N THR A 191 -6.25 -8.28 5.37
CA THR A 191 -7.64 -8.71 5.63
C THR A 191 -7.95 -8.86 7.12
N THR A 192 -7.01 -9.37 7.92
CA THR A 192 -7.15 -9.50 9.38
C THR A 192 -7.11 -8.13 10.04
N ILE A 193 -6.14 -7.29 9.62
CA ILE A 193 -6.01 -5.91 10.11
C ILE A 193 -7.28 -5.11 9.83
N ASP A 194 -7.77 -5.12 8.60
CA ASP A 194 -8.97 -4.37 8.19
C ASP A 194 -10.21 -4.82 8.99
N ARG A 195 -10.34 -6.13 9.24
CA ARG A 195 -11.44 -6.68 10.04
C ARG A 195 -11.38 -6.22 11.50
N VAL A 196 -10.20 -6.25 12.11
CA VAL A 196 -10.00 -5.81 13.49
C VAL A 196 -10.23 -4.30 13.61
N VAL A 197 -9.68 -3.51 12.71
CA VAL A 197 -9.87 -2.04 12.67
C VAL A 197 -11.35 -1.69 12.52
N LYS A 198 -12.06 -2.37 11.61
CA LYS A 198 -13.49 -2.18 11.39
C LYS A 198 -14.31 -2.53 12.65
N ALA A 199 -13.99 -3.63 13.31
CA ALA A 199 -14.67 -4.03 14.56
C ALA A 199 -14.45 -3.00 15.69
N VAL A 200 -13.25 -2.43 15.80
CA VAL A 200 -12.99 -1.32 16.74
C VAL A 200 -13.85 -0.11 16.40
N GLU A 201 -13.95 0.26 15.13
CA GLU A 201 -14.72 1.42 14.70
C GLU A 201 -16.24 1.20 14.91
N GLU A 202 -16.75 0.02 14.59
CA GLU A 202 -18.13 -0.37 14.83
C GLU A 202 -18.49 -0.26 16.32
N PHE A 203 -17.61 -0.73 17.21
CA PHE A 203 -17.81 -0.60 18.65
C PHE A 203 -17.79 0.85 19.11
N ARG A 204 -16.86 1.68 18.58
CA ARG A 204 -16.78 3.11 18.86
C ARG A 204 -18.09 3.83 18.50
N VAL A 205 -18.59 3.58 17.30
CA VAL A 205 -19.83 4.19 16.81
C VAL A 205 -21.03 3.73 17.64
N ALA A 206 -21.13 2.44 17.95
CA ALA A 206 -22.25 1.88 18.73
C ALA A 206 -22.29 2.40 20.17
N ASN A 207 -21.13 2.66 20.78
CA ASN A 207 -21.04 3.11 22.17
C ASN A 207 -20.88 4.63 22.31
N LYS A 208 -20.94 5.41 21.20
CA LYS A 208 -20.75 6.86 21.17
C LYS A 208 -19.61 7.28 22.09
N SER A 209 -18.44 6.63 21.93
CA SER A 209 -17.27 6.99 22.71
C SER A 209 -16.91 8.42 22.33
N TYR A 210 -17.12 9.34 23.26
CA TYR A 210 -17.00 10.76 23.03
C TYR A 210 -15.57 11.15 22.76
N ASP A 211 -15.39 12.08 21.84
CA ASP A 211 -14.15 12.79 21.59
C ASP A 211 -13.91 13.81 22.73
N VAL A 212 -13.83 13.30 23.95
CA VAL A 212 -13.53 14.16 25.09
C VAL A 212 -12.03 14.33 25.15
N ASN A 213 -11.59 15.58 25.03
CA ASN A 213 -10.18 15.97 25.18
C ASN A 213 -9.73 15.82 26.65
N PHE A 214 -9.62 14.59 27.15
CA PHE A 214 -9.09 14.29 28.48
C PHE A 214 -7.57 14.51 28.64
N ARG A 215 -6.95 15.18 27.69
CA ARG A 215 -5.52 15.51 27.74
C ARG A 215 -5.12 16.47 28.85
N VAL A 216 -6.07 16.90 29.66
CA VAL A 216 -5.89 17.96 30.62
C VAL A 216 -6.04 17.40 32.02
N ASN A 217 -5.26 17.94 32.96
CA ASN A 217 -5.40 17.76 34.38
C ASN A 217 -6.88 17.80 34.83
N ARG A 218 -7.29 16.96 35.80
CA ARG A 218 -8.68 16.81 36.28
C ARG A 218 -9.39 18.16 36.43
N ASP A 219 -8.71 19.14 37.06
CA ASP A 219 -9.29 20.45 37.34
C ASP A 219 -9.59 21.20 36.04
N LYS A 220 -8.70 21.15 35.06
CA LYS A 220 -8.93 21.77 33.75
C LYS A 220 -9.98 21.02 32.93
N ALA A 221 -10.10 19.70 33.09
CA ALA A 221 -11.14 18.92 32.43
C ALA A 221 -12.52 19.21 33.03
N MET A 222 -12.59 19.39 34.33
CA MET A 222 -13.80 19.85 35.02
C MET A 222 -14.16 21.25 34.63
N GLU A 223 -13.19 22.16 34.55
CA GLU A 223 -13.38 23.56 34.13
C GLU A 223 -13.83 23.66 32.65
N ALA A 224 -13.24 22.84 31.77
CA ALA A 224 -13.64 22.77 30.35
C ALA A 224 -15.05 22.17 30.19
N ALA A 225 -15.43 21.16 30.95
CA ALA A 225 -16.76 20.57 30.94
C ALA A 225 -17.80 21.60 31.45
N ALA A 226 -17.47 22.28 32.55
CA ALA A 226 -18.34 23.37 33.09
C ALA A 226 -18.50 24.54 32.11
N ALA A 227 -17.43 24.94 31.40
CA ALA A 227 -17.47 26.00 30.39
C ALA A 227 -18.36 25.64 29.19
N ASN A 228 -18.43 24.34 28.85
CA ASN A 228 -19.29 23.81 27.78
C ASN A 228 -20.71 23.46 28.23
N GLY A 229 -21.05 23.67 29.51
CA GLY A 229 -22.34 23.27 30.07
C GLY A 229 -22.54 21.77 30.20
N GLU A 230 -21.43 20.99 30.18
CA GLU A 230 -21.42 19.55 30.29
C GLU A 230 -21.00 19.14 31.71
N GLU A 231 -21.58 18.03 32.22
CA GLU A 231 -21.11 17.43 33.46
C GLU A 231 -19.84 16.65 33.23
N TYR A 232 -18.82 16.88 34.05
CA TYR A 232 -17.57 16.08 34.00
C TYR A 232 -17.87 14.61 34.31
N ARG A 233 -17.60 13.72 33.36
CA ARG A 233 -17.94 12.30 33.46
C ARG A 233 -16.70 11.45 33.45
N THR A 234 -16.49 10.70 34.52
CA THR A 234 -15.41 9.71 34.66
C THR A 234 -15.78 8.35 34.08
N ASP A 235 -17.05 8.12 33.73
CA ASP A 235 -17.60 6.84 33.28
C ASP A 235 -17.47 6.60 31.77
N GLN A 236 -16.78 7.48 31.08
CA GLN A 236 -16.53 7.41 29.64
C GLN A 236 -15.07 7.09 29.34
N ALA A 237 -14.84 6.37 28.27
CA ALA A 237 -13.51 6.15 27.71
C ALA A 237 -13.55 6.31 26.20
N ASN A 238 -12.56 7.00 25.63
CA ASN A 238 -12.37 7.11 24.20
C ASN A 238 -11.42 6.00 23.76
N LEU A 239 -11.79 5.22 22.74
CA LEU A 239 -10.99 4.14 22.21
C LEU A 239 -10.20 4.63 20.99
N ARG A 240 -8.88 4.66 21.07
CA ARG A 240 -8.02 5.06 19.95
C ARG A 240 -7.19 3.87 19.47
N LEU A 241 -7.24 3.62 18.17
CA LEU A 241 -6.27 2.77 17.49
C LEU A 241 -4.94 3.52 17.48
N ALA A 242 -3.94 3.07 18.23
CA ALA A 242 -2.80 3.93 18.44
C ALA A 242 -1.44 3.28 18.25
N THR A 243 -1.20 2.03 18.69
CA THR A 243 0.16 1.50 18.79
C THR A 243 0.22 -0.01 18.59
N GLY A 244 1.43 -0.57 18.72
CA GLY A 244 1.75 -1.95 18.39
C GLY A 244 2.25 -2.07 16.96
N ASN A 245 2.99 -3.13 16.65
CA ASN A 245 3.54 -3.39 15.32
C ASN A 245 2.42 -3.40 14.25
N VAL A 246 1.34 -4.12 14.51
CA VAL A 246 0.20 -4.23 13.60
C VAL A 246 -0.62 -2.93 13.55
N GLY A 247 -0.70 -2.18 14.65
CA GLY A 247 -1.35 -0.87 14.68
C GLY A 247 -0.64 0.16 13.79
N VAL A 248 0.69 0.15 13.77
CA VAL A 248 1.49 0.98 12.84
C VAL A 248 1.25 0.54 11.40
N MET A 249 1.20 -0.77 11.12
CA MET A 249 0.91 -1.29 9.78
C MET A 249 -0.50 -0.86 9.32
N ALA A 250 -1.50 -0.93 10.20
CA ALA A 250 -2.85 -0.44 9.90
C ALA A 250 -2.84 1.05 9.49
N ALA A 251 -2.16 1.90 10.26
CA ALA A 251 -2.05 3.32 9.95
C ALA A 251 -1.30 3.61 8.64
N ILE A 252 -0.27 2.81 8.34
CA ILE A 252 0.46 2.89 7.06
C ILE A 252 -0.47 2.48 5.91
N ASN A 253 -1.21 1.38 6.05
CA ASN A 253 -2.13 0.90 5.03
C ASN A 253 -3.21 1.95 4.71
N ASP A 254 -3.79 2.59 5.72
CA ASP A 254 -4.75 3.68 5.54
C ASP A 254 -4.14 4.85 4.77
N LYS A 255 -2.90 5.22 5.07
CA LYS A 255 -2.20 6.28 4.34
C LYS A 255 -1.85 5.88 2.91
N VAL A 256 -1.40 4.66 2.68
CA VAL A 256 -1.12 4.14 1.33
C VAL A 256 -2.40 4.18 0.50
N ARG A 257 -3.51 3.67 1.02
CA ARG A 257 -4.83 3.70 0.35
C ARG A 257 -5.30 5.12 0.01
N ALA A 258 -5.08 6.08 0.91
CA ALA A 258 -5.47 7.46 0.70
C ALA A 258 -4.60 8.22 -0.32
N VAL A 259 -3.32 7.83 -0.45
CA VAL A 259 -2.34 8.58 -1.24
C VAL A 259 -2.09 7.95 -2.62
N GLU A 260 -2.36 6.67 -2.80
CA GLU A 260 -2.09 5.90 -4.02
C GLU A 260 -2.59 6.60 -5.29
N HIS A 261 -3.89 6.80 -5.40
CA HIS A 261 -4.48 7.43 -6.58
C HIS A 261 -3.98 8.85 -6.80
N MET A 262 -3.88 9.64 -5.72
CA MET A 262 -3.38 11.01 -5.80
C MET A 262 -1.93 11.06 -6.29
N MET A 263 -1.07 10.16 -5.81
CA MET A 263 0.32 10.06 -6.22
C MET A 263 0.44 9.71 -7.71
N LEU A 264 -0.33 8.74 -8.19
CA LEU A 264 -0.34 8.34 -9.60
C LEU A 264 -0.83 9.49 -10.50
N TYR A 265 -1.91 10.18 -10.13
CA TYR A 265 -2.40 11.33 -10.88
C TYR A 265 -1.37 12.46 -10.94
N LEU A 266 -0.72 12.79 -9.82
CA LEU A 266 0.34 13.80 -9.79
C LEU A 266 1.54 13.39 -10.65
N LEU A 267 1.92 12.11 -10.61
CA LEU A 267 3.00 11.57 -11.44
C LEU A 267 2.68 11.70 -12.92
N TYR A 268 1.50 11.26 -13.36
CA TYR A 268 1.08 11.40 -14.76
C TYR A 268 0.94 12.85 -15.20
N ALA A 269 0.41 13.71 -14.32
CA ALA A 269 0.32 15.15 -14.61
C ALA A 269 1.71 15.78 -14.78
N ALA A 270 2.67 15.44 -13.93
CA ALA A 270 4.04 15.92 -14.04
C ALA A 270 4.71 15.46 -15.35
N VAL A 271 4.57 14.16 -15.70
CA VAL A 271 5.07 13.61 -16.95
C VAL A 271 4.40 14.28 -18.15
N PHE A 272 3.08 14.45 -18.10
CA PHE A 272 2.32 15.10 -19.18
C PHE A 272 2.78 16.55 -19.40
N VAL A 273 2.91 17.33 -18.31
CA VAL A 273 3.40 18.72 -18.36
C VAL A 273 4.82 18.79 -18.90
N MET A 274 5.70 17.91 -18.45
CA MET A 274 7.09 17.84 -18.95
C MET A 274 7.12 17.54 -20.47
N CYS A 275 6.33 16.59 -20.93
CA CYS A 275 6.20 16.27 -22.35
C CYS A 275 5.56 17.42 -23.13
N LEU A 276 4.56 18.11 -22.57
CA LEU A 276 3.92 19.27 -23.17
C LEU A 276 4.90 20.42 -23.36
N LEU A 277 5.73 20.71 -22.37
CA LEU A 277 6.76 21.75 -22.45
C LEU A 277 7.85 21.40 -23.48
N SER A 278 8.25 20.11 -23.52
CA SER A 278 9.31 19.64 -24.44
C SER A 278 8.85 19.64 -25.89
N PHE A 279 7.64 19.14 -26.17
CA PHE A 279 7.15 18.97 -27.55
C PHE A 279 6.15 20.04 -27.98
N ARG A 280 5.69 20.90 -27.09
CA ARG A 280 4.72 21.97 -27.34
C ARG A 280 3.45 21.49 -28.04
N SER A 281 3.05 20.25 -27.80
CA SER A 281 1.89 19.61 -28.38
C SER A 281 1.18 18.74 -27.33
N PRO A 282 -0.07 19.07 -26.97
CA PRO A 282 -0.83 18.27 -25.99
C PRO A 282 -1.14 16.86 -26.51
N LEU A 283 -1.31 16.71 -27.81
CA LEU A 283 -1.55 15.40 -28.44
C LEU A 283 -0.31 14.51 -28.38
N ALA A 284 0.89 15.11 -28.54
CA ALA A 284 2.15 14.40 -28.37
C ALA A 284 2.32 13.92 -26.93
N ALA A 285 2.08 14.80 -25.96
CA ALA A 285 2.12 14.45 -24.54
C ALA A 285 1.16 13.31 -24.23
N ALA A 286 -0.07 13.37 -24.75
CA ALA A 286 -1.05 12.29 -24.59
C ALA A 286 -0.59 10.95 -25.20
N CYS A 287 0.00 10.98 -26.41
CA CYS A 287 0.53 9.75 -27.04
C CYS A 287 1.64 9.09 -26.21
N ILE A 288 2.43 9.88 -25.48
CA ILE A 288 3.51 9.39 -24.63
C ILE A 288 2.96 8.87 -23.29
N THR A 289 1.98 9.58 -22.69
CA THR A 289 1.49 9.27 -21.33
C THR A 289 0.49 8.12 -21.29
N LEU A 290 -0.40 7.99 -22.29
CA LEU A 290 -1.44 6.96 -22.31
C LEU A 290 -0.90 5.51 -22.20
N PRO A 291 0.19 5.12 -22.90
CA PRO A 291 0.76 3.78 -22.72
C PRO A 291 1.23 3.50 -21.30
N LEU A 292 1.68 4.53 -20.56
CA LEU A 292 2.15 4.36 -19.18
C LEU A 292 1.01 3.98 -18.22
N VAL A 293 -0.18 4.58 -18.43
CA VAL A 293 -1.37 4.24 -17.65
C VAL A 293 -1.70 2.75 -17.84
N LEU A 294 -1.70 2.27 -19.10
CA LEU A 294 -1.94 0.85 -19.38
C LEU A 294 -0.91 -0.07 -18.68
N VAL A 295 0.36 0.32 -18.68
CA VAL A 295 1.42 -0.49 -18.05
C VAL A 295 1.27 -0.52 -16.53
N THR A 296 0.82 0.58 -15.92
CA THR A 296 0.55 0.61 -14.47
C THR A 296 -0.57 -0.34 -14.09
N GLU A 297 -1.68 -0.34 -14.82
CA GLU A 297 -2.80 -1.28 -14.57
C GLU A 297 -2.38 -2.73 -14.75
N LEU A 298 -1.54 -3.02 -15.75
CA LEU A 298 -0.93 -4.34 -15.89
C LEU A 298 -0.01 -4.68 -14.71
N GLY A 299 0.69 -3.70 -14.15
CA GLY A 299 1.47 -3.85 -12.93
C GLY A 299 0.61 -4.22 -11.73
N HIS A 300 -0.51 -3.55 -11.52
CA HIS A 300 -1.48 -3.88 -10.47
C HIS A 300 -2.06 -5.29 -10.67
N THR A 301 -2.43 -5.65 -11.90
CA THR A 301 -2.88 -7.01 -12.22
C THR A 301 -1.83 -8.06 -11.85
N LEU A 302 -0.55 -7.81 -12.17
CA LEU A 302 0.54 -8.70 -11.79
C LEU A 302 0.67 -8.83 -10.27
N MET A 303 0.49 -7.74 -9.53
CA MET A 303 0.50 -7.78 -8.06
C MET A 303 -0.59 -8.70 -7.52
N VAL A 304 -1.81 -8.62 -8.08
CA VAL A 304 -2.93 -9.49 -7.69
C VAL A 304 -2.60 -10.96 -7.96
N GLU A 305 -2.12 -11.28 -9.15
CA GLU A 305 -1.79 -12.66 -9.56
C GLU A 305 -0.66 -13.28 -8.72
N LEU A 306 0.31 -12.48 -8.31
CA LEU A 306 1.44 -12.94 -7.49
C LEU A 306 1.16 -12.85 -5.98
N GLY A 307 0.00 -12.32 -5.56
CA GLY A 307 -0.30 -12.10 -4.15
C GLY A 307 0.65 -11.11 -3.49
N ILE A 308 1.08 -10.08 -4.23
CA ILE A 308 1.91 -8.99 -3.72
C ILE A 308 0.99 -7.86 -3.28
N GLY A 309 0.99 -7.57 -1.97
CA GLY A 309 0.19 -6.47 -1.44
C GLY A 309 0.79 -5.11 -1.76
N MET A 310 -0.08 -4.09 -1.86
CA MET A 310 0.34 -2.72 -2.06
C MET A 310 0.82 -2.11 -0.76
N LYS A 311 2.09 -1.73 -0.75
CA LYS A 311 2.81 -1.13 0.38
C LYS A 311 3.58 0.09 -0.08
N VAL A 312 4.18 0.81 0.83
CA VAL A 312 5.07 1.94 0.50
C VAL A 312 6.15 1.54 -0.50
N ASN A 313 6.73 0.35 -0.34
CA ASN A 313 7.79 -0.16 -1.22
C ASN A 313 7.27 -0.44 -2.64
N THR A 314 6.14 -1.14 -2.78
CA THR A 314 5.56 -1.48 -4.09
C THR A 314 5.00 -0.25 -4.80
N LEU A 315 4.45 0.71 -4.06
CA LEU A 315 4.02 2.00 -4.59
C LEU A 315 5.19 2.77 -5.22
N THR A 316 6.35 2.77 -4.56
CA THR A 316 7.58 3.38 -5.08
C THR A 316 8.05 2.68 -6.36
N VAL A 317 7.91 1.34 -6.44
CA VAL A 317 8.26 0.56 -7.64
C VAL A 317 7.39 0.94 -8.84
N VAL A 318 6.08 1.11 -8.62
CA VAL A 318 5.15 1.55 -9.67
C VAL A 318 5.55 2.94 -10.17
N ALA A 319 5.82 3.87 -9.27
CA ALA A 319 6.28 5.22 -9.64
C ALA A 319 7.60 5.22 -10.43
N LEU A 320 8.56 4.40 -10.01
CA LEU A 320 9.84 4.23 -10.71
C LEU A 320 9.65 3.61 -12.10
N GLY A 321 8.77 2.61 -12.19
CA GLY A 321 8.44 1.98 -13.47
C GLY A 321 7.85 2.95 -14.49
N VAL A 322 6.95 3.85 -14.07
CA VAL A 322 6.41 4.92 -14.91
C VAL A 322 7.52 5.91 -15.31
N GLY A 323 8.37 6.34 -14.35
CA GLY A 323 9.43 7.30 -14.59
C GLY A 323 10.47 6.82 -15.61
N ILE A 324 10.86 5.55 -15.56
CA ILE A 324 11.78 4.96 -16.56
C ILE A 324 11.05 4.65 -17.86
N GLY A 325 9.79 4.23 -17.77
CA GLY A 325 8.99 3.88 -18.94
C GLY A 325 8.77 5.04 -19.90
N VAL A 326 8.62 6.25 -19.38
CA VAL A 326 8.41 7.45 -20.20
C VAL A 326 9.60 7.75 -21.12
N ASP A 327 10.82 7.46 -20.69
CA ASP A 327 12.03 7.72 -21.46
C ASP A 327 12.02 6.98 -22.80
N TYR A 328 11.55 5.74 -22.83
CA TYR A 328 11.46 4.96 -24.08
C TYR A 328 10.53 5.63 -25.10
N ALA A 329 9.38 6.11 -24.63
CA ALA A 329 8.40 6.80 -25.47
C ALA A 329 8.93 8.16 -25.94
N ILE A 330 9.56 8.93 -25.05
CA ILE A 330 10.17 10.24 -25.39
C ILE A 330 11.23 10.10 -26.47
N TYR A 331 12.14 9.13 -26.33
CA TYR A 331 13.21 8.94 -27.32
C TYR A 331 12.69 8.54 -28.70
N ILE A 332 11.70 7.63 -28.76
CA ILE A 332 11.08 7.24 -30.03
C ILE A 332 10.36 8.45 -30.64
N TYR A 333 9.53 9.14 -29.84
CA TYR A 333 8.73 10.25 -30.31
C TYR A 333 9.61 11.42 -30.81
N ALA A 334 10.66 11.78 -30.08
CA ALA A 334 11.56 12.85 -30.47
C ALA A 334 12.18 12.61 -31.87
N ARG A 335 12.60 11.38 -32.14
CA ARG A 335 13.14 11.01 -33.46
C ARG A 335 12.09 10.97 -34.56
N MET A 336 10.89 10.52 -34.20
CA MET A 336 9.74 10.57 -35.13
C MET A 336 9.37 12.01 -35.48
N ALA A 337 9.27 12.88 -34.48
CA ALA A 337 8.93 14.30 -34.66
C ALA A 337 9.94 15.03 -35.56
N GLU A 338 11.26 14.83 -35.33
CA GLU A 338 12.32 15.37 -36.18
C GLU A 338 12.14 14.92 -37.64
N SER A 339 11.87 13.64 -37.88
CA SER A 339 11.67 13.09 -39.22
C SER A 339 10.40 13.59 -39.91
N MET A 340 9.31 13.75 -39.13
CA MET A 340 8.06 14.32 -39.65
C MET A 340 8.17 15.79 -39.99
N GLN A 341 8.93 16.56 -39.19
CA GLN A 341 9.24 17.97 -39.54
C GLN A 341 10.06 18.10 -40.81
N ALA A 342 10.88 17.09 -41.15
CA ALA A 342 11.59 17.00 -42.42
C ALA A 342 10.72 16.54 -43.61
N GLY A 343 9.38 16.44 -43.42
CA GLY A 343 8.42 16.09 -44.48
C GLY A 343 8.25 14.60 -44.75
N ARG A 344 8.78 13.71 -43.90
CA ARG A 344 8.59 12.27 -44.06
C ARG A 344 7.21 11.82 -43.55
N SER A 345 6.65 10.78 -44.15
CA SER A 345 5.44 10.17 -43.65
C SER A 345 5.64 9.57 -42.25
N LEU A 346 4.55 9.45 -41.45
CA LEU A 346 4.59 8.88 -40.09
C LEU A 346 5.26 7.49 -40.08
N THR A 347 4.95 6.64 -41.06
CA THR A 347 5.51 5.29 -41.15
C THR A 347 7.02 5.29 -41.43
N GLU A 348 7.48 6.18 -42.32
CA GLU A 348 8.91 6.33 -42.60
C GLU A 348 9.66 6.96 -41.43
N ALA A 349 9.05 7.95 -40.79
CA ALA A 349 9.61 8.60 -39.59
C ALA A 349 9.76 7.58 -38.42
N TYR A 350 8.73 6.76 -38.21
CA TYR A 350 8.78 5.72 -37.16
C TYR A 350 9.80 4.63 -37.51
N PHE A 351 9.84 4.13 -38.74
CA PHE A 351 10.85 3.16 -39.16
C PHE A 351 12.27 3.70 -39.02
N GLY A 352 12.49 4.96 -39.35
CA GLY A 352 13.76 5.65 -39.14
C GLY A 352 14.14 5.76 -37.67
N ALA A 353 13.18 6.09 -36.79
CA ALA A 353 13.37 6.14 -35.35
C ALA A 353 13.74 4.77 -34.76
N LEU A 354 13.09 3.69 -35.21
CA LEU A 354 13.42 2.33 -34.78
C LEU A 354 14.84 1.93 -35.17
N LYS A 355 15.30 2.28 -36.37
CA LYS A 355 16.67 1.97 -36.83
C LYS A 355 17.74 2.70 -36.01
N THR A 356 17.48 3.92 -35.57
CA THR A 356 18.48 4.75 -34.88
C THR A 356 18.41 4.58 -33.37
N THR A 357 17.21 4.64 -32.81
CA THR A 357 16.98 4.70 -31.38
C THR A 357 16.40 3.39 -30.82
N GLY A 358 15.62 2.65 -31.62
CA GLY A 358 14.96 1.41 -31.18
C GLY A 358 15.90 0.33 -30.68
N ILE A 359 17.08 0.18 -31.33
CA ILE A 359 18.12 -0.77 -30.89
C ILE A 359 18.66 -0.37 -29.50
N ALA A 360 18.91 0.92 -29.28
CA ALA A 360 19.40 1.42 -27.98
C ALA A 360 18.34 1.17 -26.89
N ILE A 361 17.08 1.51 -27.14
CA ILE A 361 15.98 1.29 -26.21
C ILE A 361 15.83 -0.20 -25.88
N PHE A 362 15.88 -1.08 -26.87
CA PHE A 362 15.81 -2.52 -26.67
C PHE A 362 16.91 -3.04 -25.73
N TYR A 363 18.17 -2.66 -25.98
CA TYR A 363 19.27 -3.07 -25.12
C TYR A 363 19.20 -2.44 -23.74
N THR A 364 18.80 -1.16 -23.63
CA THR A 364 18.67 -0.48 -22.34
C THR A 364 17.57 -1.16 -21.50
N ALA A 365 16.40 -1.43 -22.07
CA ALA A 365 15.33 -2.11 -21.37
C ALA A 365 15.75 -3.53 -20.94
N LEU A 366 16.40 -4.27 -21.82
CA LEU A 366 16.86 -5.62 -21.52
C LEU A 366 17.93 -5.66 -20.43
N THR A 367 18.90 -4.71 -20.46
CA THR A 367 19.96 -4.66 -19.44
C THR A 367 19.42 -4.21 -18.10
N LEU A 368 18.49 -3.24 -18.05
CA LEU A 368 17.82 -2.84 -16.82
C LEU A 368 16.97 -3.97 -16.26
N ALA A 369 16.14 -4.62 -17.10
CA ALA A 369 15.34 -5.76 -16.69
C ALA A 369 16.20 -6.92 -16.18
N ALA A 370 17.29 -7.27 -16.87
CA ALA A 370 18.21 -8.32 -16.43
C ALA A 370 18.92 -7.95 -15.11
N GLY A 371 19.30 -6.68 -14.94
CA GLY A 371 19.92 -6.20 -13.72
C GLY A 371 19.01 -6.35 -12.51
N VAL A 372 17.76 -5.90 -12.59
CA VAL A 372 16.80 -6.01 -11.48
C VAL A 372 16.23 -7.41 -11.32
N ALA A 373 16.20 -8.22 -12.38
CA ALA A 373 15.79 -9.62 -12.32
C ALA A 373 16.69 -10.44 -11.39
N THR A 374 17.94 -10.04 -11.18
CA THR A 374 18.83 -10.71 -10.20
C THR A 374 18.29 -10.65 -8.77
N TRP A 375 17.44 -9.66 -8.47
CA TRP A 375 16.80 -9.53 -7.15
C TRP A 375 15.77 -10.62 -6.86
N ILE A 376 15.25 -11.31 -7.88
CA ILE A 376 14.31 -12.43 -7.73
C ILE A 376 14.89 -13.55 -6.85
N TRP A 377 16.20 -13.72 -6.88
CA TRP A 377 16.91 -14.72 -6.07
C TRP A 377 17.35 -14.21 -4.69
N SER A 378 16.95 -13.01 -4.30
CA SER A 378 17.25 -12.49 -2.95
C SER A 378 16.56 -13.32 -1.87
N ASP A 379 17.21 -13.45 -0.72
CA ASP A 379 16.63 -14.03 0.49
C ASP A 379 15.54 -13.13 1.09
N LEU A 380 15.60 -11.82 0.78
CA LEU A 380 14.59 -10.85 1.16
C LEU A 380 13.42 -10.87 0.18
N LYS A 381 12.26 -11.31 0.63
CA LYS A 381 11.06 -11.42 -0.22
C LYS A 381 10.66 -10.09 -0.83
N PHE A 382 10.65 -9.00 -0.05
CA PHE A 382 10.29 -7.69 -0.58
C PHE A 382 11.19 -7.27 -1.75
N GLN A 383 12.49 -7.58 -1.69
CA GLN A 383 13.42 -7.29 -2.78
C GLN A 383 13.15 -8.18 -3.99
N ALA A 384 12.81 -9.45 -3.76
CA ALA A 384 12.43 -10.36 -4.84
C ALA A 384 11.15 -9.89 -5.55
N ASP A 385 10.13 -9.49 -4.80
CA ASP A 385 8.88 -8.94 -5.32
C ASP A 385 9.12 -7.66 -6.14
N MET A 386 9.95 -6.73 -5.64
CA MET A 386 10.38 -5.55 -6.39
C MET A 386 11.12 -5.92 -7.67
N GLY A 387 11.98 -6.93 -7.63
CA GLY A 387 12.73 -7.43 -8.79
C GLY A 387 11.80 -7.95 -9.90
N VAL A 388 10.78 -8.73 -9.53
CA VAL A 388 9.76 -9.21 -10.47
C VAL A 388 8.98 -8.06 -11.08
N MET A 389 8.47 -7.15 -10.23
CA MET A 389 7.67 -6.01 -10.65
C MET A 389 8.42 -5.09 -11.61
N LEU A 390 9.64 -4.67 -11.24
CA LEU A 390 10.46 -3.78 -12.09
C LEU A 390 10.85 -4.46 -13.40
N THR A 391 11.23 -5.74 -13.36
CA THR A 391 11.55 -6.51 -14.58
C THR A 391 10.37 -6.51 -15.54
N PHE A 392 9.18 -6.80 -15.03
CA PHE A 392 7.95 -6.77 -15.80
C PHE A 392 7.69 -5.37 -16.38
N MET A 393 7.72 -4.33 -15.54
CA MET A 393 7.43 -2.97 -15.96
C MET A 393 8.41 -2.46 -17.02
N PHE A 394 9.71 -2.75 -16.90
CA PHE A 394 10.70 -2.31 -17.90
C PHE A 394 10.48 -2.97 -19.25
N ILE A 395 10.17 -4.28 -19.28
CA ILE A 395 9.90 -5.00 -20.53
C ILE A 395 8.58 -4.52 -21.15
N VAL A 396 7.52 -4.40 -20.35
CA VAL A 396 6.20 -4.02 -20.86
C VAL A 396 6.17 -2.57 -21.30
N ASN A 397 6.84 -1.66 -20.59
CA ASN A 397 6.99 -0.25 -21.01
C ASN A 397 7.72 -0.15 -22.37
N MET A 398 8.78 -0.92 -22.57
CA MET A 398 9.48 -0.97 -23.87
C MET A 398 8.54 -1.45 -24.98
N ILE A 399 7.80 -2.52 -24.74
CA ILE A 399 6.84 -3.07 -25.71
C ILE A 399 5.74 -2.04 -25.99
N ALA A 400 5.19 -1.42 -24.95
CA ALA A 400 4.18 -0.38 -25.05
C ALA A 400 4.67 0.83 -25.86
N ALA A 401 5.87 1.33 -25.60
CA ALA A 401 6.47 2.42 -26.35
C ALA A 401 6.70 2.05 -27.83
N MET A 402 7.05 0.80 -28.14
CA MET A 402 7.25 0.36 -29.51
C MET A 402 5.97 0.06 -30.28
N ILE A 403 4.88 -0.30 -29.61
CA ILE A 403 3.64 -0.76 -30.29
C ILE A 403 2.53 0.28 -30.17
N PHE A 404 2.23 0.77 -28.96
CA PHE A 404 1.10 1.68 -28.73
C PHE A 404 1.41 3.12 -29.12
N LEU A 405 2.64 3.61 -28.89
CA LEU A 405 2.98 4.98 -29.24
C LEU A 405 2.74 5.31 -30.72
N PRO A 406 3.27 4.54 -31.71
CA PRO A 406 3.04 4.83 -33.13
C PRO A 406 1.55 4.66 -33.53
N ALA A 407 0.85 3.75 -32.90
CA ALA A 407 -0.59 3.54 -33.15
C ALA A 407 -1.41 4.75 -32.66
N LEU A 408 -1.13 5.28 -31.47
CA LEU A 408 -1.76 6.48 -30.93
C LEU A 408 -1.40 7.72 -31.75
N CYS A 409 -0.12 7.87 -32.15
CA CYS A 409 0.31 8.96 -33.01
C CYS A 409 -0.42 8.99 -34.35
N ARG A 410 -0.76 7.82 -34.90
CA ARG A 410 -1.50 7.73 -36.19
C ARG A 410 -2.89 8.35 -36.10
N TRP A 411 -3.57 8.20 -34.97
CA TRP A 411 -4.96 8.65 -34.79
C TRP A 411 -5.07 10.02 -34.11
N LEU A 412 -4.20 10.34 -33.18
CA LEU A 412 -4.21 11.60 -32.45
C LEU A 412 -3.47 12.71 -33.20
N LEU A 413 -2.32 12.42 -33.78
CA LEU A 413 -1.60 13.37 -34.62
C LEU A 413 -2.14 13.26 -36.04
N ARG A 414 -2.99 14.19 -36.47
CA ARG A 414 -3.36 14.30 -37.88
C ARG A 414 -2.08 14.58 -38.68
N PRO A 415 -1.65 13.65 -39.56
CA PRO A 415 -0.53 14.00 -40.45
C PRO A 415 -0.98 15.18 -41.29
N ARG A 416 -0.22 16.25 -41.30
CA ARG A 416 -0.34 17.25 -42.37
C ARG A 416 -0.06 16.49 -43.65
N GLU A 417 -1.11 16.18 -44.39
CA GLU A 417 -0.97 15.76 -45.79
C GLU A 417 -0.32 16.94 -46.47
N SER A 418 0.92 16.79 -46.91
CA SER A 418 1.59 17.73 -47.83
C SER A 418 0.81 17.68 -49.13
N HIS A 419 0.07 18.75 -49.41
CA HIS A 419 -0.35 19.05 -50.79
C HIS A 419 0.85 19.38 -51.65
#